data_2e89428baf2a29baec26880dda051e06
#
_entry.id   2e89428baf2a29baec26880dda051e06
#
_cell.length_a   1.000
_cell.length_b   1.000
_cell.length_c   1.000
_cell.angle_alpha   90.00
_cell.angle_beta   90.00
_cell.angle_gamma   90.00
#
_symmetry.space_group_name_H-M   'P 1'
#
loop_
_entity.id
_entity.type
_entity.pdbx_description
1 polymer ?
#
loop_
_entity_poly.entity_id
_entity_poly.type
_entity_poly.pdbx_seq_one_letter_code
_entity_poly.pdbx_strand_id
1 'polypeptide(L)'
;TINVSVSGSGFYEYALDDSNGFYQESNSFTNISEGLHTIYVKDRNGCGIVEETISVLGFPKFFTPNGDNQNDTWRVIGTSTQFNQIQNVKIFNRYGKLITVQIVLSGGWDGTFNGNILPSDDYWYIAKFLDGKAYTGHFTLRR
;
A
#
# COMPACT_ATOMS: atom_id res chain seq x y z
N THR A 1 -4.25 12.15 -0.07
CA THR A 1 -5.04 12.94 0.89
C THR A 1 -6.15 12.10 1.48
N ILE A 2 -6.25 12.09 2.77
CA ILE A 2 -7.28 11.36 3.51
C ILE A 2 -8.19 12.37 4.18
N ASN A 3 -9.50 12.21 4.01
CA ASN A 3 -10.51 13.01 4.67
C ASN A 3 -11.29 12.14 5.65
N VAL A 4 -11.38 12.59 6.90
CA VAL A 4 -12.10 11.87 7.96
C VAL A 4 -13.48 12.50 8.12
N SER A 5 -14.50 11.65 8.13
CA SER A 5 -15.87 12.07 8.38
C SER A 5 -16.32 11.56 9.73
N VAL A 6 -16.87 12.46 10.56
CA VAL A 6 -17.40 12.13 11.88
C VAL A 6 -18.87 12.51 11.92
N SER A 7 -19.72 11.57 12.34
CA SER A 7 -21.14 11.84 12.53
C SER A 7 -21.37 12.42 13.93
N GLY A 8 -22.21 13.45 14.01
CA GLY A 8 -22.56 14.10 15.26
C GLY A 8 -22.15 15.57 15.29
N SER A 9 -22.62 16.28 16.31
CA SER A 9 -22.27 17.70 16.56
C SER A 9 -21.24 17.75 17.68
N GLY A 10 -20.08 18.35 17.40
CA GLY A 10 -19.04 18.49 18.40
C GLY A 10 -17.77 19.05 17.78
N PHE A 11 -16.82 19.39 18.64
CA PHE A 11 -15.49 19.82 18.19
C PHE A 11 -14.54 18.64 18.29
N TYR A 12 -14.08 18.18 17.13
CA TYR A 12 -13.20 17.04 17.03
C TYR A 12 -11.78 17.43 16.66
N GLU A 13 -10.83 16.71 17.21
CA GLU A 13 -9.43 16.79 16.82
C GLU A 13 -8.97 15.45 16.28
N TYR A 14 -8.00 15.48 15.37
CA TYR A 14 -7.57 14.31 14.62
C TYR A 14 -6.06 14.12 14.73
N ALA A 15 -5.63 12.88 14.90
CA ALA A 15 -4.22 12.51 14.88
C ALA A 15 -4.00 11.29 14.00
N LEU A 16 -2.79 11.18 13.46
CA LEU A 16 -2.40 10.08 12.59
C LEU A 16 -1.28 9.28 13.27
N ASP A 17 -1.50 7.97 13.42
CA ASP A 17 -0.53 6.98 13.91
C ASP A 17 -0.02 7.15 15.34
N ASP A 18 -0.45 8.18 16.07
CA ASP A 18 -0.02 8.40 17.45
C ASP A 18 -1.13 9.04 18.27
N SER A 19 -1.69 8.29 19.19
CA SER A 19 -2.77 8.77 20.06
C SER A 19 -2.28 9.80 21.09
N ASN A 20 -0.98 9.86 21.36
CA ASN A 20 -0.36 10.82 22.27
C ASN A 20 0.36 11.94 21.51
N GLY A 21 0.24 11.97 20.18
CA GLY A 21 0.88 12.97 19.34
C GLY A 21 0.07 14.25 19.22
N PHE A 22 0.40 15.01 18.19
CA PHE A 22 -0.30 16.26 17.93
C PHE A 22 -1.63 16.01 17.25
N TYR A 23 -2.68 16.54 17.86
CA TYR A 23 -4.00 16.56 17.25
C TYR A 23 -4.21 17.85 16.48
N GLN A 24 -4.84 17.76 15.32
CA GLN A 24 -5.17 18.89 14.47
C GLN A 24 -6.69 19.07 14.38
N GLU A 25 -7.14 20.28 14.13
CA GLU A 25 -8.56 20.57 13.95
C GLU A 25 -9.05 20.15 12.55
N SER A 26 -8.15 20.17 11.58
CA SER A 26 -8.49 19.76 10.21
C SER A 26 -8.67 18.24 10.13
N ASN A 27 -9.71 17.82 9.43
CA ASN A 27 -9.99 16.40 9.18
C ASN A 27 -9.29 15.85 7.93
N SER A 28 -8.34 16.59 7.39
CA SER A 28 -7.64 16.21 6.17
C SER A 28 -6.15 15.98 6.46
N PHE A 29 -5.64 14.85 5.98
CA PHE A 29 -4.23 14.49 6.07
C PHE A 29 -3.62 14.38 4.68
N THR A 30 -2.44 14.97 4.51
CA THR A 30 -1.69 14.97 3.24
C THR A 30 -0.33 14.32 3.43
N ASN A 31 0.31 13.93 2.33
CA ASN A 31 1.64 13.32 2.32
C ASN A 31 1.74 12.06 3.20
N ILE A 32 0.69 11.24 3.20
CA ILE A 32 0.65 10.03 3.98
C ILE A 32 1.40 8.94 3.22
N SER A 33 2.29 8.23 3.92
CA SER A 33 3.04 7.12 3.36
C SER A 33 2.12 5.93 3.06
N GLU A 34 2.59 5.06 2.19
CA GLU A 34 1.89 3.83 1.84
C GLU A 34 1.88 2.86 3.01
N GLY A 35 0.83 2.05 3.11
CA GLY A 35 0.69 1.03 4.14
C GLY A 35 -0.47 1.28 5.07
N LEU A 36 -0.46 0.61 6.22
CA LEU A 36 -1.51 0.71 7.21
C LEU A 36 -1.25 1.91 8.12
N HIS A 37 -2.31 2.67 8.40
CA HIS A 37 -2.29 3.81 9.30
C HIS A 37 -3.51 3.78 10.21
N THR A 38 -3.36 4.32 11.42
CA THR A 38 -4.46 4.46 12.36
C THR A 38 -4.78 5.93 12.54
N ILE A 39 -6.06 6.29 12.41
CA ILE A 39 -6.54 7.64 12.66
C ILE A 39 -7.23 7.66 14.01
N TYR A 40 -6.87 8.63 14.84
CA TYR A 40 -7.46 8.86 16.14
C TYR A 40 -8.33 10.10 16.08
N VAL A 41 -9.55 10.00 16.57
CA VAL A 41 -10.51 11.10 16.65
C VAL A 41 -10.83 11.35 18.12
N LYS A 42 -10.56 12.56 18.56
CA LYS A 42 -10.79 12.99 19.93
C LYS A 42 -11.86 14.07 19.96
N ASP A 43 -12.87 13.90 20.82
CA ASP A 43 -13.86 14.94 21.08
C ASP A 43 -13.33 15.87 22.17
N ARG A 44 -13.23 17.16 21.88
CA ARG A 44 -12.76 18.18 22.84
C ARG A 44 -13.62 18.27 24.09
N ASN A 45 -14.91 18.00 23.94
CA ASN A 45 -15.89 18.09 25.04
C ASN A 45 -16.24 16.73 25.61
N GLY A 46 -15.68 15.66 25.07
CA GLY A 46 -15.99 14.31 25.47
C GLY A 46 -14.83 13.61 26.17
N CYS A 47 -15.11 12.41 26.63
CA CYS A 47 -14.19 11.58 27.40
C CYS A 47 -13.79 10.34 26.61
N GLY A 48 -13.42 10.47 25.33
CA GLY A 48 -13.06 9.29 24.57
C GLY A 48 -12.30 9.59 23.31
N ILE A 49 -11.50 8.61 22.91
CA ILE A 49 -10.79 8.62 21.63
C ILE A 49 -11.31 7.42 20.85
N VAL A 50 -11.73 7.68 19.61
CA VAL A 50 -12.10 6.63 18.66
C VAL A 50 -10.95 6.44 17.69
N GLU A 51 -10.61 5.20 17.39
CA GLU A 51 -9.56 4.89 16.44
C GLU A 51 -10.13 4.11 15.25
N GLU A 52 -9.56 4.33 14.07
CA GLU A 52 -9.90 3.60 12.87
C GLU A 52 -8.65 3.35 12.05
N THR A 53 -8.49 2.10 11.61
CA THR A 53 -7.37 1.71 10.77
C THR A 53 -7.74 1.90 9.30
N ILE A 54 -6.83 2.51 8.56
CA ILE A 54 -6.97 2.72 7.12
C ILE A 54 -5.77 2.14 6.40
N SER A 55 -5.90 1.96 5.09
CA SER A 55 -4.81 1.47 4.27
C SER A 55 -4.61 2.38 3.06
N VAL A 56 -3.36 2.76 2.81
CA VAL A 56 -2.95 3.54 1.65
C VAL A 56 -2.17 2.64 0.70
N LEU A 57 -2.68 2.48 -0.53
CA LEU A 57 -2.02 1.65 -1.53
C LEU A 57 -0.75 2.29 -2.03
N GLY A 58 0.28 1.46 -2.22
CA GLY A 58 1.53 1.87 -2.83
C GLY A 58 2.03 0.85 -3.82
N PHE A 59 2.60 1.35 -4.90
CA PHE A 59 3.21 0.54 -5.95
C PHE A 59 4.67 0.96 -6.08
N PRO A 60 5.63 0.18 -5.50
CA PRO A 60 7.03 0.55 -5.55
C PRO A 60 7.53 0.72 -6.99
N LYS A 61 8.34 1.74 -7.21
CA LYS A 61 8.85 2.06 -8.55
C LYS A 61 10.09 1.27 -8.92
N PHE A 62 10.73 0.63 -7.94
CA PHE A 62 11.90 -0.21 -8.17
C PHE A 62 12.06 -1.22 -7.05
N PHE A 63 12.85 -2.26 -7.30
CA PHE A 63 13.32 -3.17 -6.27
C PHE A 63 14.71 -3.70 -6.64
N THR A 64 15.45 -4.15 -5.62
CA THR A 64 16.84 -4.57 -5.76
C THR A 64 17.04 -5.93 -5.10
N PRO A 65 16.84 -7.04 -5.85
CA PRO A 65 16.96 -8.38 -5.29
C PRO A 65 18.42 -8.81 -5.12
N ASN A 66 19.08 -8.27 -4.10
CA ASN A 66 20.50 -8.51 -3.81
C ASN A 66 20.75 -9.27 -2.49
N GLY A 67 19.69 -9.71 -1.81
CA GLY A 67 19.79 -10.48 -0.59
C GLY A 67 20.07 -9.66 0.67
N ASP A 68 19.92 -8.35 0.64
CA ASP A 68 20.16 -7.47 1.80
C ASP A 68 18.94 -7.27 2.69
N ASN A 69 17.84 -7.98 2.42
CA ASN A 69 16.54 -7.88 3.09
C ASN A 69 15.87 -6.49 2.92
N GLN A 70 16.34 -5.68 1.99
CA GLN A 70 15.74 -4.39 1.66
C GLN A 70 15.36 -4.37 0.19
N ASN A 71 14.09 -4.21 -0.09
CA ASN A 71 13.57 -4.15 -1.45
C ASN A 71 13.99 -5.36 -2.32
N ASP A 72 14.08 -6.55 -1.71
CA ASP A 72 14.47 -7.77 -2.42
C ASP A 72 13.34 -8.35 -3.27
N THR A 73 12.12 -7.93 -3.00
CA THR A 73 10.93 -8.35 -3.76
C THR A 73 10.07 -7.15 -4.12
N TRP A 74 9.33 -7.28 -5.21
CA TRP A 74 8.32 -6.29 -5.58
C TRP A 74 6.95 -6.79 -5.17
N ARG A 75 6.22 -5.97 -4.43
CA ARG A 75 4.85 -6.25 -4.01
C ARG A 75 4.06 -4.97 -3.86
N VAL A 76 2.74 -5.08 -3.95
CA VAL A 76 1.84 -3.97 -3.67
C VAL A 76 1.80 -3.74 -2.15
N ILE A 77 1.96 -2.49 -1.74
CA ILE A 77 1.95 -2.08 -0.34
C ILE A 77 0.53 -1.66 0.04
N GLY A 78 0.14 -1.94 1.27
CA GLY A 78 -1.17 -1.55 1.79
C GLY A 78 -2.26 -2.59 1.56
N THR A 79 -1.90 -3.82 1.24
CA THR A 79 -2.83 -4.93 1.08
C THR A 79 -2.83 -5.84 2.29
N SER A 80 -3.99 -6.37 2.63
CA SER A 80 -4.13 -7.33 3.73
C SER A 80 -5.40 -8.14 3.54
N THR A 81 -5.67 -9.06 4.47
CA THR A 81 -6.93 -9.81 4.46
C THR A 81 -8.14 -8.95 4.80
N GLN A 82 -7.93 -7.77 5.39
CA GLN A 82 -9.00 -6.85 5.78
C GLN A 82 -9.14 -5.65 4.86
N PHE A 83 -8.04 -5.22 4.21
CA PHE A 83 -8.01 -4.02 3.39
C PHE A 83 -7.42 -4.33 2.03
N ASN A 84 -8.04 -3.78 0.98
CA ASN A 84 -7.50 -3.82 -0.37
C ASN A 84 -7.04 -5.23 -0.78
N GLN A 85 -7.95 -6.20 -0.66
CA GLN A 85 -7.63 -7.59 -0.96
C GLN A 85 -7.30 -7.76 -2.44
N ILE A 86 -6.12 -8.30 -2.72
CA ILE A 86 -5.67 -8.57 -4.08
C ILE A 86 -6.24 -9.91 -4.58
N GLN A 87 -6.77 -9.90 -5.80
CA GLN A 87 -7.10 -11.12 -6.51
C GLN A 87 -5.86 -11.72 -7.17
N ASN A 88 -5.14 -10.92 -7.95
CA ASN A 88 -3.86 -11.29 -8.54
C ASN A 88 -3.07 -10.06 -8.99
N VAL A 89 -1.76 -10.25 -9.18
CA VAL A 89 -0.89 -9.28 -9.83
C VAL A 89 -0.17 -10.01 -10.96
N LYS A 90 -0.38 -9.54 -12.18
CA LYS A 90 0.32 -10.07 -13.36
C LYS A 90 1.50 -9.17 -13.67
N ILE A 91 2.67 -9.78 -13.93
CA ILE A 91 3.88 -9.06 -14.26
C ILE A 91 4.32 -9.44 -15.67
N PHE A 92 4.63 -8.42 -16.47
CA PHE A 92 5.01 -8.55 -17.87
C PHE A 92 6.38 -7.93 -18.11
N ASN A 93 7.12 -8.48 -19.08
CA ASN A 93 8.35 -7.85 -19.52
C ASN A 93 8.06 -6.70 -20.50
N ARG A 94 9.11 -6.02 -20.95
CA ARG A 94 8.99 -4.88 -21.87
C ARG A 94 8.41 -5.24 -23.25
N TYR A 95 8.34 -6.51 -23.58
CA TYR A 95 7.74 -7.00 -24.83
C TYR A 95 6.28 -7.42 -24.65
N GLY A 96 5.72 -7.23 -23.46
CA GLY A 96 4.35 -7.62 -23.16
C GLY A 96 4.16 -9.09 -22.85
N LYS A 97 5.25 -9.85 -22.67
CA LYS A 97 5.18 -11.26 -22.31
C LYS A 97 4.88 -11.41 -20.83
N LEU A 98 3.86 -12.22 -20.51
CA LEU A 98 3.55 -12.53 -19.11
C LEU A 98 4.69 -13.32 -18.47
N ILE A 99 5.26 -12.76 -17.40
CA ILE A 99 6.36 -13.37 -16.66
C ILE A 99 5.82 -14.20 -15.50
N THR A 100 4.93 -13.64 -14.69
CA THR A 100 4.40 -14.33 -13.51
C THR A 100 3.05 -13.77 -13.10
N VAL A 101 2.31 -14.59 -12.35
CA VAL A 101 1.09 -14.17 -11.68
C VAL A 101 1.30 -14.39 -10.19
N GLN A 102 1.28 -13.31 -9.42
CA GLN A 102 1.36 -13.39 -7.96
C GLN A 102 -0.04 -13.43 -7.38
N ILE A 103 -0.30 -14.45 -6.60
CA ILE A 103 -1.57 -14.59 -5.89
C ILE A 103 -1.28 -14.30 -4.43
N VAL A 104 -1.86 -13.25 -3.92
CA VAL A 104 -2.09 -12.89 -2.51
C VAL A 104 -0.94 -13.11 -1.52
N LEU A 105 -0.55 -12.07 -0.80
CA LEU A 105 0.19 -12.12 0.48
C LEU A 105 1.46 -12.98 0.47
N SER A 106 1.86 -13.51 -0.68
CA SER A 106 3.21 -14.04 -0.84
C SER A 106 4.20 -12.87 -0.70
N GLY A 107 5.43 -13.15 -0.38
CA GLY A 107 6.46 -12.12 -0.17
C GLY A 107 6.79 -11.27 -1.39
N GLY A 108 6.01 -11.34 -2.46
CA GLY A 108 6.20 -10.59 -3.69
C GLY A 108 7.03 -11.34 -4.74
N TRP A 109 7.30 -10.64 -5.85
CA TRP A 109 8.09 -11.20 -6.94
C TRP A 109 9.58 -10.92 -6.72
N ASP A 110 10.41 -11.93 -6.89
CA ASP A 110 11.83 -11.87 -6.61
C ASP A 110 12.72 -11.61 -7.84
N GLY A 111 12.11 -11.35 -8.99
CA GLY A 111 12.86 -11.07 -10.21
C GLY A 111 13.31 -12.30 -10.98
N THR A 112 12.67 -13.45 -10.76
CA THR A 112 12.99 -14.69 -11.46
C THR A 112 11.84 -15.16 -12.36
N PHE A 113 12.19 -15.94 -13.37
CA PHE A 113 11.23 -16.60 -14.26
C PHE A 113 11.68 -18.04 -14.47
N ASN A 114 10.84 -18.99 -14.07
CA ASN A 114 11.15 -20.43 -14.14
C ASN A 114 12.49 -20.78 -13.48
N GLY A 115 12.80 -20.14 -12.34
CA GLY A 115 14.03 -20.34 -11.61
C GLY A 115 15.23 -19.58 -12.16
N ASN A 116 15.09 -18.87 -13.25
CA ASN A 116 16.16 -18.09 -13.86
C ASN A 116 16.10 -16.63 -13.44
N ILE A 117 17.25 -16.06 -13.12
CA ILE A 117 17.39 -14.65 -12.76
C ILE A 117 17.17 -13.80 -14.02
N LEU A 118 16.24 -12.84 -13.92
CA LEU A 118 15.99 -11.91 -15.00
C LEU A 118 16.93 -10.70 -14.92
N PRO A 119 17.24 -10.07 -16.06
CA PRO A 119 18.14 -8.91 -16.09
C PRO A 119 17.47 -7.66 -15.50
N SER A 120 18.31 -6.68 -15.15
CA SER A 120 17.84 -5.35 -14.79
C SER A 120 17.12 -4.74 -15.98
N ASP A 121 15.87 -4.36 -15.80
CA ASP A 121 15.02 -3.80 -16.85
C ASP A 121 13.75 -3.25 -16.20
N ASP A 122 12.91 -2.62 -17.00
CA ASP A 122 11.57 -2.24 -16.58
C ASP A 122 10.59 -3.36 -16.85
N TYR A 123 9.66 -3.53 -15.91
CA TYR A 123 8.60 -4.52 -15.97
C TYR A 123 7.28 -3.83 -15.70
N TRP A 124 6.20 -4.38 -16.25
CA TRP A 124 4.87 -3.81 -16.12
C TRP A 124 3.99 -4.72 -15.29
N TYR A 125 3.03 -4.14 -14.59
CA TYR A 125 2.11 -4.90 -13.75
C TYR A 125 0.65 -4.54 -14.05
N ILE A 126 -0.21 -5.52 -13.80
CA ILE A 126 -1.66 -5.32 -13.68
C ILE A 126 -2.06 -5.93 -12.33
N ALA A 127 -2.45 -5.08 -11.39
CA ALA A 127 -2.91 -5.49 -10.08
C ALA A 127 -4.43 -5.48 -10.05
N LYS A 128 -5.04 -6.63 -9.82
CA LYS A 128 -6.49 -6.79 -9.78
C LYS A 128 -6.93 -7.07 -8.35
N PHE A 129 -7.91 -6.34 -7.88
CA PHE A 129 -8.44 -6.45 -6.53
C PHE A 129 -9.81 -7.15 -6.53
N LEU A 130 -10.16 -7.72 -5.36
CA LEU A 130 -11.43 -8.45 -5.22
C LEU A 130 -12.65 -7.54 -5.38
N ASP A 131 -12.51 -6.24 -5.16
CA ASP A 131 -13.60 -5.27 -5.36
C ASP A 131 -13.84 -4.91 -6.83
N GLY A 132 -13.10 -5.49 -7.74
CA GLY A 132 -13.20 -5.25 -9.18
C GLY A 132 -12.29 -4.15 -9.71
N LYS A 133 -11.59 -3.42 -8.84
CA LYS A 133 -10.64 -2.40 -9.28
C LYS A 133 -9.37 -3.04 -9.84
N ALA A 134 -8.78 -2.39 -10.82
CA ALA A 134 -7.51 -2.80 -11.41
C ALA A 134 -6.60 -1.59 -11.58
N TYR A 135 -5.32 -1.78 -11.28
CA TYR A 135 -4.29 -0.76 -11.42
C TYR A 135 -3.18 -1.28 -12.32
N THR A 136 -2.67 -0.41 -13.18
CA THR A 136 -1.57 -0.73 -14.08
C THR A 136 -0.43 0.25 -13.90
N GLY A 137 0.78 -0.20 -14.17
CA GLY A 137 1.95 0.65 -14.10
C GLY A 137 3.20 -0.14 -14.43
N HIS A 138 4.36 0.45 -14.13
CA HIS A 138 5.64 -0.20 -14.33
C HIS A 138 6.55 0.03 -13.13
N PHE A 139 7.58 -0.80 -13.03
CA PHE A 139 8.62 -0.68 -12.03
C PHE A 139 9.94 -1.18 -12.61
N THR A 140 11.03 -0.82 -11.95
CA THR A 140 12.39 -1.19 -12.40
C THR A 140 12.97 -2.26 -11.49
N LEU A 141 13.52 -3.31 -12.10
CA LEU A 141 14.35 -4.28 -11.41
C LEU A 141 15.80 -3.84 -11.58
N ARG A 142 16.48 -3.61 -10.46
CA ARG A 142 17.89 -3.23 -10.42
C ARG A 142 18.73 -4.32 -9.78
N ARG A 143 19.78 -4.73 -10.44
CA ARG A 143 20.73 -5.68 -9.88
C ARG A 143 22.08 -5.03 -9.64
#